data_3b8dda0a8afca6e1e077c617694a1e82
#
_entry.id   3b8dda0a8afca6e1e077c617694a1e82
#
_cell.length_a   1.000
_cell.length_b   1.000
_cell.length_c   1.000
_cell.angle_alpha   90.00
_cell.angle_beta   90.00
_cell.angle_gamma   90.00
#
_symmetry.space_group_name_H-M   'P 1'
#
loop_
_entity.id
_entity.type
_entity.pdbx_description
1 polymer ?
#
loop_
_entity_poly.entity_id
_entity_poly.type
_entity_poly.pdbx_seq_one_letter_code
_entity_poly.pdbx_strand_id
1 'polypeptide(L)'
;MVSQGIPPFRAAAIEAVASTGGLILPPIMAATGFLIAEYLTIPYADVAAAALVPALLFYASVLVYCHFANRNSAGSATDESPVSSDSITRIVIPFLGPIALLIIFLFVLYQSASASAIAAAVGALLIGLWNGKTRHWRVWVRVLHDSTPQIVEIAVICACAGIIMGVLGATGVGASLSRVILSLADGSLPILILISAVACIVLGMGVPVTATYVILIGLIAPALVGFGIPDLAAHLFVFYFGTLSFLTPPVCLSVFVAANLARSKMTQTALEALKIALPAYLLPVVFLYQPALIGLGTWAEILGFTTATATGLLLVAYGIGSQSNKAMTSRSHLWSRMAIPLGSAVLLGVLSL
;
A
#
# COMPACT_ATOMS: atom_id res chain seq x y z
N MET A 1 1.12 5.18 -21.22
CA MET A 1 0.19 4.01 -21.27
C MET A 1 -0.88 4.14 -22.36
N VAL A 2 -1.72 5.18 -22.36
CA VAL A 2 -2.77 5.33 -23.41
C VAL A 2 -2.16 5.51 -24.81
N SER A 3 -1.10 6.29 -24.94
CA SER A 3 -0.33 6.45 -26.20
C SER A 3 0.31 5.15 -26.69
N GLN A 4 0.46 4.16 -25.83
CA GLN A 4 0.99 2.83 -26.14
C GLN A 4 -0.11 1.79 -26.45
N GLY A 5 -1.36 2.24 -26.65
CA GLY A 5 -2.49 1.39 -27.01
C GLY A 5 -3.19 0.70 -25.85
N ILE A 6 -2.86 1.04 -24.60
CA ILE A 6 -3.58 0.51 -23.44
C ILE A 6 -4.92 1.25 -23.29
N PRO A 7 -6.05 0.55 -23.12
CA PRO A 7 -7.36 1.18 -22.95
C PRO A 7 -7.36 2.19 -21.79
N PRO A 8 -7.97 3.39 -21.94
CA PRO A 8 -7.94 4.45 -20.94
C PRO A 8 -8.39 4.01 -19.54
N PHE A 9 -9.45 3.20 -19.43
CA PHE A 9 -9.94 2.69 -18.14
C PHE A 9 -8.94 1.76 -17.46
N ARG A 10 -8.18 0.96 -18.24
CA ARG A 10 -7.16 0.08 -17.69
C ARG A 10 -5.91 0.85 -17.29
N ALA A 11 -5.48 1.82 -18.10
CA ALA A 11 -4.37 2.70 -17.76
C ALA A 11 -4.65 3.47 -16.46
N ALA A 12 -5.86 4.00 -16.30
CA ALA A 12 -6.30 4.66 -15.08
C ALA A 12 -6.36 3.71 -13.88
N ALA A 13 -6.84 2.47 -14.08
CA ALA A 13 -6.90 1.47 -13.02
C ALA A 13 -5.50 1.06 -12.53
N ILE A 14 -4.56 0.81 -13.45
CA ILE A 14 -3.16 0.50 -13.11
C ILE A 14 -2.54 1.64 -12.31
N GLU A 15 -2.73 2.88 -12.77
CA GLU A 15 -2.20 4.07 -12.09
C GLU A 15 -2.77 4.22 -10.68
N ALA A 16 -4.10 4.12 -10.53
CA ALA A 16 -4.75 4.23 -9.22
C ALA A 16 -4.24 3.17 -8.23
N VAL A 17 -4.10 1.92 -8.67
CA VAL A 17 -3.64 0.81 -7.83
C VAL A 17 -2.15 0.95 -7.49
N ALA A 18 -1.30 1.25 -8.47
CA ALA A 18 0.13 1.41 -8.24
C ALA A 18 0.44 2.60 -7.31
N SER A 19 -0.23 3.74 -7.52
CA SER A 19 -0.07 4.94 -6.67
C SER A 19 -0.56 4.70 -5.25
N THR A 20 -1.70 4.03 -5.07
CA THR A 20 -2.22 3.67 -3.75
C THR A 20 -1.28 2.69 -3.04
N GLY A 21 -0.69 1.74 -3.77
CA GLY A 21 0.33 0.82 -3.24
C GLY A 21 1.56 1.55 -2.70
N GLY A 22 1.91 2.72 -3.24
CA GLY A 22 3.01 3.55 -2.73
C GLY A 22 2.83 4.00 -1.27
N LEU A 23 1.59 4.06 -0.79
CA LEU A 23 1.30 4.40 0.61
C LEU A 23 1.69 3.27 1.58
N ILE A 24 1.72 2.02 1.11
CA ILE A 24 2.09 0.85 1.93
C ILE A 24 3.52 0.38 1.72
N LEU A 25 4.25 0.96 0.75
CA LEU A 25 5.62 0.56 0.43
C LEU A 25 6.64 1.30 1.31
N PRO A 26 7.47 0.56 2.09
CA PRO A 26 8.63 1.17 2.76
C PRO A 26 9.63 1.76 1.75
N PRO A 27 10.38 2.80 2.13
CA PRO A 27 10.51 3.40 3.46
C PRO A 27 9.56 4.55 3.74
N ILE A 28 8.63 4.89 2.86
CA ILE A 28 7.79 6.10 3.00
C ILE A 28 6.52 5.79 3.79
N MET A 29 5.76 4.74 3.42
CA MET A 29 4.55 4.21 4.11
C MET A 29 3.56 5.28 4.58
N ALA A 30 3.43 6.40 3.85
CA ALA A 30 2.74 7.60 4.31
C ALA A 30 3.18 8.01 5.74
N ALA A 31 2.50 8.96 6.39
CA ALA A 31 2.73 9.27 7.80
C ALA A 31 2.28 8.14 8.75
N THR A 32 1.43 7.24 8.25
CA THR A 32 0.85 6.15 9.03
C THR A 32 1.87 5.16 9.55
N GLY A 33 2.92 4.84 8.77
CA GLY A 33 3.99 3.96 9.24
C GLY A 33 4.69 4.46 10.50
N PHE A 34 4.89 5.76 10.61
CA PHE A 34 5.46 6.39 11.81
C PHE A 34 4.49 6.35 12.99
N LEU A 35 3.19 6.52 12.74
CA LEU A 35 2.17 6.38 13.79
C LEU A 35 2.06 4.95 14.31
N ILE A 36 2.23 3.93 13.46
CA ILE A 36 2.31 2.52 13.90
C ILE A 36 3.49 2.34 14.86
N ALA A 37 4.67 2.84 14.48
CA ALA A 37 5.89 2.75 15.31
C ALA A 37 5.71 3.43 16.68
N GLU A 38 5.16 4.63 16.68
CA GLU A 38 4.87 5.41 17.90
C GLU A 38 3.84 4.70 18.79
N TYR A 39 2.76 4.20 18.19
CA TYR A 39 1.68 3.53 18.90
C TYR A 39 2.14 2.23 19.58
N LEU A 40 2.93 1.44 18.85
CA LEU A 40 3.48 0.19 19.37
C LEU A 40 4.76 0.38 20.18
N THR A 41 5.28 1.61 20.28
CA THR A 41 6.56 1.92 20.95
C THR A 41 7.73 1.08 20.43
N ILE A 42 7.76 0.80 19.11
CA ILE A 42 8.81 0.05 18.42
C ILE A 42 9.54 0.95 17.41
N PRO A 43 10.79 0.61 17.03
CA PRO A 43 11.49 1.34 15.98
C PRO A 43 10.73 1.32 14.66
N TYR A 44 10.71 2.44 13.95
CA TYR A 44 10.10 2.49 12.62
C TYR A 44 10.70 1.47 11.64
N ALA A 45 11.99 1.17 11.80
CA ALA A 45 12.67 0.16 10.99
C ALA A 45 12.01 -1.22 11.07
N ASP A 46 11.51 -1.60 12.24
CA ASP A 46 10.82 -2.89 12.45
C ASP A 46 9.47 -2.91 11.73
N VAL A 47 8.71 -1.80 11.80
CA VAL A 47 7.45 -1.65 11.07
C VAL A 47 7.69 -1.70 9.57
N ALA A 48 8.71 -1.01 9.08
CA ALA A 48 9.06 -1.00 7.67
C ALA A 48 9.56 -2.36 7.19
N ALA A 49 10.36 -3.07 7.98
CA ALA A 49 10.81 -4.43 7.66
C ALA A 49 9.63 -5.40 7.57
N ALA A 50 8.68 -5.33 8.49
CA ALA A 50 7.46 -6.13 8.48
C ALA A 50 6.57 -5.88 7.26
N ALA A 51 6.44 -4.62 6.85
CA ALA A 51 5.64 -4.23 5.69
C ALA A 51 6.33 -4.54 4.34
N LEU A 52 7.65 -4.74 4.32
CA LEU A 52 8.42 -4.84 3.07
C LEU A 52 8.02 -6.05 2.22
N VAL A 53 7.96 -7.23 2.83
CA VAL A 53 7.62 -8.47 2.11
C VAL A 53 6.21 -8.41 1.52
N PRO A 54 5.15 -8.08 2.27
CA PRO A 54 3.82 -7.91 1.71
C PRO A 54 3.75 -6.85 0.59
N ALA A 55 4.44 -5.72 0.74
CA ALA A 55 4.46 -4.66 -0.27
C ALA A 55 5.15 -5.12 -1.56
N LEU A 56 6.27 -5.84 -1.48
CA LEU A 56 6.95 -6.40 -2.64
C LEU A 56 6.08 -7.45 -3.36
N LEU A 57 5.39 -8.30 -2.63
CA LEU A 57 4.45 -9.29 -3.19
C LEU A 57 3.28 -8.61 -3.91
N PHE A 58 2.76 -7.51 -3.34
CA PHE A 58 1.73 -6.71 -4.00
C PHE A 58 2.23 -6.17 -5.33
N TYR A 59 3.39 -5.48 -5.37
CA TYR A 59 3.91 -4.92 -6.61
C TYR A 59 4.32 -5.98 -7.64
N ALA A 60 4.86 -7.12 -7.21
CA ALA A 60 5.13 -8.25 -8.09
C ALA A 60 3.83 -8.74 -8.76
N SER A 61 2.73 -8.81 -8.01
CA SER A 61 1.42 -9.20 -8.54
C SER A 61 0.88 -8.18 -9.55
N VAL A 62 1.00 -6.88 -9.26
CA VAL A 62 0.60 -5.81 -10.19
C VAL A 62 1.44 -5.87 -11.47
N LEU A 63 2.75 -6.11 -11.34
CA LEU A 63 3.65 -6.25 -12.50
C LEU A 63 3.27 -7.44 -13.38
N VAL A 64 3.01 -8.60 -12.78
CA VAL A 64 2.55 -9.79 -13.50
C VAL A 64 1.23 -9.52 -14.22
N TYR A 65 0.25 -8.91 -13.52
CA TYR A 65 -1.00 -8.49 -14.16
C TYR A 65 -0.74 -7.58 -15.37
N CYS A 66 0.06 -6.53 -15.20
CA CYS A 66 0.36 -5.57 -16.27
C CYS A 66 1.02 -6.23 -17.47
N HIS A 67 1.98 -7.13 -17.24
CA HIS A 67 2.69 -7.85 -18.29
C HIS A 67 1.71 -8.68 -19.14
N PHE A 68 0.88 -9.50 -18.51
CA PHE A 68 -0.02 -10.41 -19.24
C PHE A 68 -1.26 -9.72 -19.82
N ALA A 69 -1.81 -8.72 -19.13
CA ALA A 69 -2.98 -7.97 -19.61
C ALA A 69 -2.67 -7.10 -20.83
N ASN A 70 -1.42 -6.62 -20.99
CA ASN A 70 -1.04 -5.67 -22.03
C ASN A 70 -0.05 -6.24 -23.06
N ARG A 71 0.24 -7.54 -23.01
CA ARG A 71 1.24 -8.20 -23.87
C ARG A 71 1.08 -7.91 -25.37
N ASN A 72 -0.14 -7.73 -25.85
CA ASN A 72 -0.42 -7.50 -27.26
C ASN A 72 -0.61 -6.01 -27.61
N SER A 73 -0.59 -5.13 -26.63
CA SER A 73 -0.68 -3.68 -26.85
C SER A 73 0.67 -3.04 -27.16
N ALA A 74 1.77 -3.76 -26.99
CA ALA A 74 3.15 -3.28 -27.13
C ALA A 74 3.60 -3.00 -28.61
N GLY A 75 2.67 -3.01 -29.57
CA GLY A 75 2.98 -2.81 -30.99
C GLY A 75 3.05 -1.37 -31.50
N SER A 76 2.74 -0.38 -30.67
CA SER A 76 2.77 1.05 -31.05
C SER A 76 3.67 1.85 -30.11
N ALA A 77 4.91 1.39 -29.93
CA ALA A 77 5.91 2.26 -29.33
C ALA A 77 6.18 3.40 -30.34
N THR A 78 5.63 4.57 -30.06
CA THR A 78 6.13 5.81 -30.69
C THR A 78 7.59 5.94 -30.30
N ASP A 79 8.45 6.20 -31.29
CA ASP A 79 9.87 6.53 -31.12
C ASP A 79 9.99 7.68 -30.11
N GLU A 80 10.11 7.33 -28.84
CA GLU A 80 10.57 8.29 -27.82
C GLU A 80 12.06 8.48 -28.06
N SER A 81 12.46 9.69 -28.43
CA SER A 81 13.85 10.09 -28.54
C SER A 81 14.62 9.64 -27.30
N PRO A 82 15.80 9.02 -27.46
CA PRO A 82 16.58 8.52 -26.34
C PRO A 82 16.88 9.66 -25.34
N VAL A 83 16.45 9.48 -24.10
CA VAL A 83 16.76 10.42 -23.02
C VAL A 83 18.28 10.44 -22.85
N SER A 84 18.92 11.60 -23.03
CA SER A 84 20.37 11.73 -22.91
C SER A 84 20.82 11.30 -21.49
N SER A 85 21.96 10.60 -21.42
CA SER A 85 22.53 10.09 -20.16
C SER A 85 22.75 11.22 -19.11
N ASP A 86 23.13 12.42 -19.56
CA ASP A 86 23.30 13.60 -18.71
C ASP A 86 21.98 14.09 -18.10
N SER A 87 20.85 13.86 -18.76
CA SER A 87 19.53 14.18 -18.23
C SER A 87 19.10 13.19 -17.13
N ILE A 88 19.49 11.93 -17.26
CA ILE A 88 19.15 10.89 -16.27
C ILE A 88 19.80 11.19 -14.92
N THR A 89 21.10 11.46 -14.87
CA THR A 89 21.83 11.76 -13.62
C THR A 89 21.32 13.03 -12.95
N ARG A 90 20.97 14.06 -13.71
CA ARG A 90 20.42 15.31 -13.19
C ARG A 90 19.01 15.19 -12.62
N ILE A 91 18.28 14.13 -12.98
CA ILE A 91 16.93 13.83 -12.45
C ILE A 91 17.02 12.80 -11.32
N VAL A 92 17.81 11.75 -11.50
CA VAL A 92 17.91 10.62 -10.59
C VAL A 92 18.55 10.99 -9.25
N ILE A 93 19.65 11.73 -9.26
CA ILE A 93 20.36 12.10 -8.03
C ILE A 93 19.51 12.96 -7.08
N PRO A 94 18.82 14.04 -7.54
CA PRO A 94 17.96 14.82 -6.65
C PRO A 94 16.76 14.05 -6.11
N PHE A 95 16.29 13.04 -6.83
CA PHE A 95 15.15 12.23 -6.42
C PHE A 95 15.57 11.08 -5.49
N LEU A 96 16.53 10.27 -5.89
CA LEU A 96 16.96 9.09 -5.12
C LEU A 96 17.91 9.42 -3.97
N GLY A 97 18.68 10.51 -4.05
CA GLY A 97 19.64 10.88 -3.02
C GLY A 97 19.02 11.05 -1.63
N PRO A 98 18.00 11.88 -1.46
CA PRO A 98 17.32 12.03 -0.17
C PRO A 98 16.69 10.73 0.33
N ILE A 99 16.13 9.92 -0.57
CA ILE A 99 15.55 8.61 -0.23
C ILE A 99 16.64 7.65 0.25
N ALA A 100 17.77 7.60 -0.44
CA ALA A 100 18.92 6.79 -0.03
C ALA A 100 19.45 7.22 1.34
N LEU A 101 19.56 8.52 1.62
CA LEU A 101 19.92 9.04 2.94
C LEU A 101 18.93 8.61 4.00
N LEU A 102 17.63 8.72 3.72
CA LEU A 102 16.59 8.27 4.65
C LEU A 102 16.78 6.78 5.00
N ILE A 103 16.97 5.94 3.97
CA ILE A 103 17.18 4.49 4.14
C ILE A 103 18.45 4.22 4.97
N ILE A 104 19.55 4.87 4.66
CA ILE A 104 20.83 4.69 5.38
C ILE A 104 20.68 5.07 6.86
N PHE A 105 20.07 6.23 7.15
CA PHE A 105 19.89 6.67 8.53
C PHE A 105 18.93 5.77 9.32
N LEU A 106 17.83 5.30 8.70
CA LEU A 106 16.85 4.42 9.36
C LEU A 106 17.37 2.99 9.59
N PHE A 107 17.96 2.38 8.55
CA PHE A 107 18.23 0.93 8.56
C PHE A 107 19.70 0.57 8.82
N VAL A 108 20.66 1.46 8.50
CA VAL A 108 22.08 1.20 8.70
C VAL A 108 22.59 1.87 9.99
N LEU A 109 22.19 3.13 10.21
CA LEU A 109 22.60 3.89 11.40
C LEU A 109 21.61 3.76 12.57
N TYR A 110 20.48 3.09 12.37
CA TYR A 110 19.42 2.89 13.38
C TYR A 110 19.01 4.17 14.11
N GLN A 111 18.97 5.28 13.37
CA GLN A 111 18.58 6.58 13.92
C GLN A 111 17.04 6.66 14.03
N SER A 112 16.57 7.57 14.91
CA SER A 112 15.14 7.84 15.01
C SER A 112 14.56 8.34 13.68
N ALA A 113 13.27 8.11 13.46
CA ALA A 113 12.56 8.56 12.26
C ALA A 113 12.70 10.07 12.03
N SER A 114 12.64 10.87 13.11
CA SER A 114 12.82 12.34 13.05
C SER A 114 14.23 12.74 12.60
N ALA A 115 15.27 12.11 13.15
CA ALA A 115 16.66 12.39 12.77
C ALA A 115 16.91 12.00 11.31
N SER A 116 16.38 10.85 10.88
CA SER A 116 16.50 10.35 9.50
C SER A 116 15.80 11.27 8.50
N ALA A 117 14.61 11.78 8.85
CA ALA A 117 13.87 12.73 8.02
C ALA A 117 14.62 14.07 7.89
N ILE A 118 15.20 14.58 9.00
CA ILE A 118 16.02 15.79 8.98
C ILE A 118 17.25 15.58 8.10
N ALA A 119 17.96 14.46 8.24
CA ALA A 119 19.12 14.14 7.41
C ALA A 119 18.78 14.07 5.92
N ALA A 120 17.66 13.43 5.57
CA ALA A 120 17.15 13.35 4.20
C ALA A 120 16.76 14.75 3.66
N ALA A 121 16.11 15.58 4.47
CA ALA A 121 15.76 16.97 4.11
C ALA A 121 17.02 17.82 3.88
N VAL A 122 18.00 17.76 4.77
CA VAL A 122 19.29 18.45 4.60
C VAL A 122 20.01 17.95 3.35
N GLY A 123 20.02 16.65 3.10
CA GLY A 123 20.57 16.08 1.87
C GLY A 123 19.89 16.61 0.61
N ALA A 124 18.56 16.67 0.60
CA ALA A 124 17.79 17.26 -0.49
C ALA A 124 18.15 18.73 -0.74
N LEU A 125 18.32 19.49 0.36
CA LEU A 125 18.75 20.89 0.30
C LEU A 125 20.15 21.03 -0.32
N LEU A 126 21.13 20.24 0.14
CA LEU A 126 22.50 20.27 -0.38
C LEU A 126 22.59 19.88 -1.87
N ILE A 127 21.86 18.83 -2.26
CA ILE A 127 21.77 18.40 -3.67
C ILE A 127 21.12 19.50 -4.52
N GLY A 128 20.08 20.15 -4.00
CA GLY A 128 19.41 21.26 -4.66
C GLY A 128 20.35 22.46 -4.88
N LEU A 129 21.16 22.81 -3.88
CA LEU A 129 22.17 23.88 -3.97
C LEU A 129 23.26 23.55 -5.01
N TRP A 130 23.71 22.28 -5.07
CA TRP A 130 24.71 21.86 -6.05
C TRP A 130 24.22 21.96 -7.49
N ASN A 131 22.97 21.63 -7.75
CA ASN A 131 22.37 21.74 -9.07
C ASN A 131 22.12 23.18 -9.56
N GLY A 132 22.48 24.19 -8.77
CA GLY A 132 22.42 25.62 -9.13
C GLY A 132 21.01 26.20 -9.29
N LYS A 133 19.98 25.36 -9.31
CA LYS A 133 18.57 25.79 -9.46
C LYS A 133 18.00 26.48 -8.22
N THR A 134 18.62 26.26 -7.05
CA THR A 134 18.13 26.71 -5.75
C THR A 134 18.98 27.83 -5.13
N ARG A 135 19.87 28.47 -5.93
CA ARG A 135 20.79 29.52 -5.44
C ARG A 135 20.08 30.80 -5.01
N HIS A 136 18.83 31.04 -5.44
CA HIS A 136 18.07 32.22 -5.07
C HIS A 136 17.23 32.00 -3.82
N TRP A 137 17.35 32.89 -2.83
CA TRP A 137 16.57 32.83 -1.58
C TRP A 137 15.05 32.74 -1.81
N ARG A 138 14.53 33.32 -2.90
CA ARG A 138 13.11 33.25 -3.29
C ARG A 138 12.64 31.81 -3.56
N VAL A 139 13.52 30.92 -3.98
CA VAL A 139 13.19 29.49 -4.18
C VAL A 139 12.93 28.83 -2.83
N TRP A 140 13.74 29.13 -1.82
CA TRP A 140 13.57 28.62 -0.47
C TRP A 140 12.28 29.09 0.19
N VAL A 141 11.97 30.39 0.06
CA VAL A 141 10.67 30.92 0.55
C VAL A 141 9.50 30.23 -0.15
N ARG A 142 9.60 29.98 -1.45
CA ARG A 142 8.58 29.25 -2.20
C ARG A 142 8.46 27.79 -1.72
N VAL A 143 9.57 27.08 -1.56
CA VAL A 143 9.57 25.71 -1.03
C VAL A 143 8.91 25.64 0.35
N LEU A 144 9.26 26.55 1.26
CA LEU A 144 8.63 26.62 2.57
C LEU A 144 7.14 26.93 2.47
N HIS A 145 6.75 27.91 1.64
CA HIS A 145 5.36 28.25 1.42
C HIS A 145 4.56 27.08 0.85
N ASP A 146 5.09 26.38 -0.15
CA ASP A 146 4.40 25.28 -0.82
C ASP A 146 4.35 24.00 0.06
N SER A 147 5.29 23.82 0.99
CA SER A 147 5.31 22.71 1.96
C SER A 147 4.43 22.96 3.19
N THR A 148 4.16 24.23 3.53
CA THR A 148 3.41 24.59 4.74
C THR A 148 2.03 23.96 4.80
N PRO A 149 1.19 23.95 3.75
CA PRO A 149 -0.13 23.33 3.81
C PRO A 149 -0.09 21.85 4.17
N GLN A 150 0.87 21.11 3.63
CA GLN A 150 1.04 19.68 3.90
C GLN A 150 1.47 19.41 5.36
N ILE A 151 2.39 20.24 5.88
CA ILE A 151 2.83 20.14 7.28
C ILE A 151 1.66 20.46 8.23
N VAL A 152 0.89 21.51 7.94
CA VAL A 152 -0.29 21.90 8.72
C VAL A 152 -1.36 20.80 8.66
N GLU A 153 -1.62 20.23 7.50
CA GLU A 153 -2.56 19.13 7.34
C GLU A 153 -2.20 17.94 8.23
N ILE A 154 -0.94 17.49 8.19
CA ILE A 154 -0.46 16.38 9.02
C ILE A 154 -0.56 16.74 10.52
N ALA A 155 -0.16 17.94 10.90
CA ALA A 155 -0.23 18.39 12.28
C ALA A 155 -1.67 18.42 12.82
N VAL A 156 -2.63 18.93 12.04
CA VAL A 156 -4.05 18.93 12.39
C VAL A 156 -4.59 17.51 12.48
N ILE A 157 -4.27 16.64 11.53
CA ILE A 157 -4.67 15.23 11.57
C ILE A 157 -4.15 14.55 12.83
N CYS A 158 -2.88 14.74 13.20
CA CYS A 158 -2.30 14.16 14.42
C CYS A 158 -2.95 14.72 15.68
N ALA A 159 -3.26 16.00 15.72
CA ALA A 159 -3.95 16.62 16.85
C ALA A 159 -5.40 16.06 17.02
N CYS A 160 -6.15 16.00 15.91
CA CYS A 160 -7.49 15.40 15.91
C CYS A 160 -7.42 13.92 16.28
N ALA A 161 -6.43 13.21 15.81
CA ALA A 161 -6.14 11.82 16.15
C ALA A 161 -5.97 11.64 17.67
N GLY A 162 -5.14 12.46 18.29
CA GLY A 162 -4.94 12.44 19.75
C GLY A 162 -6.23 12.70 20.52
N ILE A 163 -7.06 13.65 20.07
CA ILE A 163 -8.37 13.94 20.69
C ILE A 163 -9.29 12.71 20.55
N ILE A 164 -9.41 12.12 19.36
CA ILE A 164 -10.25 10.94 19.12
C ILE A 164 -9.82 9.80 20.03
N MET A 165 -8.52 9.51 20.10
CA MET A 165 -7.98 8.45 20.95
C MET A 165 -8.20 8.73 22.44
N GLY A 166 -8.02 9.97 22.86
CA GLY A 166 -8.32 10.37 24.23
C GLY A 166 -9.79 10.16 24.60
N VAL A 167 -10.71 10.54 23.71
CA VAL A 167 -12.15 10.34 23.90
C VAL A 167 -12.51 8.85 23.89
N LEU A 168 -11.99 8.07 22.94
CA LEU A 168 -12.23 6.61 22.89
C LEU A 168 -11.72 5.91 24.16
N GLY A 169 -10.54 6.30 24.65
CA GLY A 169 -9.99 5.79 25.92
C GLY A 169 -10.84 6.18 27.14
N ALA A 170 -11.21 7.45 27.25
CA ALA A 170 -12.00 7.96 28.37
C ALA A 170 -13.43 7.39 28.42
N THR A 171 -14.06 7.18 27.26
CA THR A 171 -15.44 6.69 27.14
C THR A 171 -15.56 5.16 27.14
N GLY A 172 -14.46 4.46 26.86
CA GLY A 172 -14.47 3.00 26.71
C GLY A 172 -15.24 2.49 25.47
N VAL A 173 -15.63 3.39 24.55
CA VAL A 173 -16.37 3.03 23.33
C VAL A 173 -15.56 2.06 22.46
N GLY A 174 -14.23 2.24 22.35
CA GLY A 174 -13.37 1.31 21.64
C GLY A 174 -13.45 -0.11 22.17
N ALA A 175 -13.34 -0.28 23.50
CA ALA A 175 -13.47 -1.59 24.14
C ALA A 175 -14.88 -2.18 23.99
N SER A 176 -15.91 -1.34 24.01
CA SER A 176 -17.30 -1.80 23.82
C SER A 176 -17.55 -2.29 22.40
N LEU A 177 -17.06 -1.55 21.39
CA LEU A 177 -17.16 -1.95 19.98
C LEU A 177 -16.34 -3.23 19.72
N SER A 178 -15.15 -3.34 20.30
CA SER A 178 -14.34 -4.56 20.20
C SER A 178 -15.09 -5.79 20.74
N ARG A 179 -15.76 -5.67 21.89
CA ARG A 179 -16.60 -6.75 22.43
C ARG A 179 -17.75 -7.13 21.50
N VAL A 180 -18.40 -6.14 20.87
CA VAL A 180 -19.46 -6.40 19.88
C VAL A 180 -18.91 -7.16 18.67
N ILE A 181 -17.77 -6.72 18.13
CA ILE A 181 -17.11 -7.38 16.99
C ILE A 181 -16.74 -8.82 17.36
N LEU A 182 -16.15 -9.05 18.53
CA LEU A 182 -15.80 -10.38 19.03
C LEU A 182 -17.03 -11.27 19.22
N SER A 183 -18.13 -10.71 19.77
CA SER A 183 -19.37 -11.46 19.93
C SER A 183 -20.02 -11.83 18.59
N LEU A 184 -19.96 -10.94 17.61
CA LEU A 184 -20.46 -11.22 16.26
C LEU A 184 -19.59 -12.24 15.52
N ALA A 185 -18.30 -12.31 15.83
CA ALA A 185 -17.38 -13.28 15.27
C ALA A 185 -17.60 -14.70 15.83
N ASP A 186 -18.26 -14.82 16.97
CA ASP A 186 -18.62 -16.10 17.63
C ASP A 186 -17.44 -17.10 17.71
N GLY A 187 -16.24 -16.58 18.06
CA GLY A 187 -15.02 -17.36 18.12
C GLY A 187 -14.43 -17.77 16.76
N SER A 188 -14.97 -17.29 15.63
CA SER A 188 -14.51 -17.59 14.29
C SER A 188 -13.58 -16.51 13.75
N LEU A 189 -12.29 -16.85 13.54
CA LEU A 189 -11.30 -15.93 12.96
C LEU A 189 -11.68 -15.43 11.56
N PRO A 190 -12.19 -16.26 10.62
CA PRO A 190 -12.62 -15.77 9.31
C PRO A 190 -13.72 -14.71 9.39
N ILE A 191 -14.68 -14.88 10.30
CA ILE A 191 -15.78 -13.92 10.49
C ILE A 191 -15.23 -12.62 11.10
N LEU A 192 -14.35 -12.71 12.08
CA LEU A 192 -13.67 -11.55 12.67
C LEU A 192 -12.93 -10.73 11.62
N ILE A 193 -12.13 -11.38 10.79
CA ILE A 193 -11.38 -10.74 9.71
C ILE A 193 -12.32 -10.07 8.70
N LEU A 194 -13.38 -10.75 8.30
CA LEU A 194 -14.36 -10.21 7.34
C LEU A 194 -15.05 -8.96 7.88
N ILE A 195 -15.56 -9.01 9.12
CA ILE A 195 -16.23 -7.87 9.75
C ILE A 195 -15.24 -6.71 9.91
N SER A 196 -14.03 -6.99 10.38
CA SER A 196 -12.97 -5.98 10.56
C SER A 196 -12.56 -5.35 9.23
N ALA A 197 -12.38 -6.14 8.16
CA ALA A 197 -12.04 -5.65 6.82
C ALA A 197 -13.14 -4.73 6.25
N VAL A 198 -14.40 -5.17 6.33
CA VAL A 198 -15.55 -4.37 5.88
C VAL A 198 -15.65 -3.07 6.68
N ALA A 199 -15.52 -3.13 8.01
CA ALA A 199 -15.54 -1.94 8.84
C ALA A 199 -14.40 -0.97 8.50
N CYS A 200 -13.17 -1.47 8.28
CA CYS A 200 -12.03 -0.65 7.85
C CYS A 200 -12.30 0.03 6.50
N ILE A 201 -12.82 -0.69 5.53
CA ILE A 201 -13.14 -0.13 4.21
C ILE A 201 -14.22 0.94 4.34
N VAL A 202 -15.33 0.64 5.00
CA VAL A 202 -16.49 1.55 5.11
C VAL A 202 -16.12 2.83 5.85
N LEU A 203 -15.44 2.72 6.99
CA LEU A 203 -15.02 3.88 7.80
C LEU A 203 -13.87 4.66 7.15
N GLY A 204 -13.07 4.02 6.29
CA GLY A 204 -11.99 4.67 5.56
C GLY A 204 -12.41 5.40 4.28
N MET A 205 -13.65 5.24 3.82
CA MET A 205 -14.11 5.85 2.58
C MET A 205 -14.13 7.38 2.66
N GLY A 206 -13.33 8.01 1.78
CA GLY A 206 -13.32 9.48 1.67
C GLY A 206 -12.56 10.22 2.78
N VAL A 207 -11.85 9.50 3.63
CA VAL A 207 -11.04 10.04 4.73
C VAL A 207 -9.56 9.84 4.43
N PRO A 208 -8.65 10.80 4.66
CA PRO A 208 -7.21 10.62 4.46
C PRO A 208 -6.69 9.39 5.23
N VAL A 209 -5.74 8.64 4.64
CA VAL A 209 -5.26 7.34 5.17
C VAL A 209 -4.79 7.45 6.62
N THR A 210 -4.07 8.50 6.97
CA THR A 210 -3.55 8.73 8.32
C THR A 210 -4.69 8.90 9.34
N ALA A 211 -5.71 9.71 8.99
CA ALA A 211 -6.88 9.90 9.84
C ALA A 211 -7.71 8.61 9.95
N THR A 212 -7.90 7.91 8.84
CA THR A 212 -8.55 6.59 8.80
C THR A 212 -7.87 5.61 9.74
N TYR A 213 -6.54 5.49 9.66
CA TYR A 213 -5.78 4.59 10.53
C TYR A 213 -6.01 4.91 12.01
N VAL A 214 -5.94 6.18 12.39
CA VAL A 214 -6.10 6.59 13.79
C VAL A 214 -7.49 6.26 14.35
N ILE A 215 -8.52 6.48 13.55
CA ILE A 215 -9.90 6.14 13.97
C ILE A 215 -10.03 4.62 14.11
N LEU A 216 -9.56 3.88 13.13
CA LEU A 216 -9.72 2.42 13.06
C LEU A 216 -8.90 1.69 14.10
N ILE A 217 -7.70 2.19 14.45
CA ILE A 217 -6.84 1.51 15.41
C ILE A 217 -7.49 1.46 16.78
N GLY A 218 -8.19 2.51 17.20
CA GLY A 218 -8.92 2.53 18.46
C GLY A 218 -10.19 1.68 18.47
N LEU A 219 -10.73 1.35 17.30
CA LEU A 219 -12.01 0.63 17.18
C LEU A 219 -11.82 -0.85 16.81
N ILE A 220 -10.91 -1.17 15.90
CA ILE A 220 -10.79 -2.50 15.30
C ILE A 220 -9.61 -3.30 15.87
N ALA A 221 -8.44 -2.66 16.06
CA ALA A 221 -7.26 -3.39 16.50
C ALA A 221 -7.45 -4.09 17.86
N PRO A 222 -8.12 -3.50 18.87
CA PRO A 222 -8.34 -4.19 20.14
C PRO A 222 -9.15 -5.49 19.99
N ALA A 223 -10.04 -5.59 18.99
CA ALA A 223 -10.77 -6.81 18.72
C ALA A 223 -9.87 -7.90 18.13
N LEU A 224 -9.00 -7.54 17.19
CA LEU A 224 -8.02 -8.46 16.60
C LEU A 224 -7.01 -8.96 17.61
N VAL A 225 -6.46 -8.06 18.43
CA VAL A 225 -5.51 -8.39 19.50
C VAL A 225 -6.18 -9.23 20.59
N GLY A 226 -7.41 -8.91 20.97
CA GLY A 226 -8.21 -9.69 21.92
C GLY A 226 -8.51 -11.12 21.45
N PHE A 227 -8.45 -11.38 20.14
CA PHE A 227 -8.55 -12.72 19.56
C PHE A 227 -7.21 -13.48 19.57
N GLY A 228 -6.10 -12.83 19.93
CA GLY A 228 -4.77 -13.42 19.98
C GLY A 228 -3.88 -13.08 18.77
N ILE A 229 -4.29 -12.15 17.92
CA ILE A 229 -3.48 -11.67 16.79
C ILE A 229 -2.38 -10.74 17.31
N PRO A 230 -1.11 -10.88 16.84
CA PRO A 230 -0.04 -9.97 17.22
C PRO A 230 -0.37 -8.50 16.92
N ASP A 231 0.00 -7.59 17.82
CA ASP A 231 -0.28 -6.15 17.69
C ASP A 231 0.16 -5.58 16.35
N LEU A 232 1.39 -5.86 15.92
CA LEU A 232 1.93 -5.38 14.64
C LEU A 232 1.10 -5.86 13.44
N ALA A 233 0.64 -7.12 13.47
CA ALA A 233 -0.21 -7.68 12.42
C ALA A 233 -1.58 -6.99 12.38
N ALA A 234 -2.19 -6.75 13.55
CA ALA A 234 -3.47 -6.04 13.66
C ALA A 234 -3.35 -4.59 13.14
N HIS A 235 -2.27 -3.88 13.50
CA HIS A 235 -2.01 -2.52 13.04
C HIS A 235 -1.78 -2.45 11.53
N LEU A 236 -0.98 -3.36 10.97
CA LEU A 236 -0.76 -3.44 9.52
C LEU A 236 -2.05 -3.80 8.77
N PHE A 237 -2.87 -4.70 9.31
CA PHE A 237 -4.17 -5.04 8.74
C PHE A 237 -5.09 -3.83 8.61
N VAL A 238 -5.23 -3.08 9.69
CA VAL A 238 -6.02 -1.84 9.71
C VAL A 238 -5.48 -0.82 8.72
N PHE A 239 -4.17 -0.67 8.65
CA PHE A 239 -3.51 0.23 7.70
C PHE A 239 -3.75 -0.18 6.24
N TYR A 240 -3.62 -1.48 5.92
CA TYR A 240 -3.87 -1.99 4.57
C TYR A 240 -5.31 -1.77 4.14
N PHE A 241 -6.28 -2.21 4.94
CA PHE A 241 -7.70 -2.04 4.57
C PHE A 241 -8.15 -0.59 4.58
N GLY A 242 -7.63 0.24 5.48
CA GLY A 242 -7.82 1.69 5.45
C GLY A 242 -7.29 2.33 4.16
N THR A 243 -6.12 1.88 3.67
CA THR A 243 -5.56 2.34 2.40
C THR A 243 -6.36 1.82 1.20
N LEU A 244 -6.82 0.57 1.23
CA LEU A 244 -7.60 -0.04 0.16
C LEU A 244 -9.01 0.56 0.01
N SER A 245 -9.52 1.27 1.02
CA SER A 245 -10.78 2.03 0.90
C SER A 245 -10.74 3.06 -0.24
N PHE A 246 -9.54 3.57 -0.60
CA PHE A 246 -9.33 4.48 -1.74
C PHE A 246 -9.53 3.82 -3.10
N LEU A 247 -9.49 2.50 -3.17
CA LEU A 247 -9.71 1.71 -4.38
C LEU A 247 -11.10 1.08 -4.41
N THR A 248 -11.77 1.01 -3.26
CA THR A 248 -13.03 0.25 -3.10
C THR A 248 -14.24 1.11 -3.41
N PRO A 249 -15.15 0.70 -4.33
CA PRO A 249 -16.44 1.36 -4.48
C PRO A 249 -17.27 1.34 -3.17
N PRO A 250 -18.13 2.33 -2.92
CA PRO A 250 -18.66 3.31 -3.87
C PRO A 250 -17.82 4.59 -4.05
N VAL A 251 -16.92 4.93 -3.12
CA VAL A 251 -16.21 6.22 -3.16
C VAL A 251 -14.95 6.15 -4.03
N CYS A 252 -14.08 5.16 -3.80
CA CYS A 252 -12.84 4.86 -4.54
C CYS A 252 -12.12 6.10 -5.11
N LEU A 253 -11.71 6.99 -4.20
CA LEU A 253 -11.20 8.33 -4.53
C LEU A 253 -10.02 8.31 -5.51
N SER A 254 -9.04 7.41 -5.33
CA SER A 254 -7.89 7.27 -6.23
C SER A 254 -8.33 6.89 -7.65
N VAL A 255 -9.31 6.00 -7.75
CA VAL A 255 -9.88 5.57 -9.04
C VAL A 255 -10.64 6.70 -9.70
N PHE A 256 -11.38 7.49 -8.92
CA PHE A 256 -12.12 8.66 -9.43
C PHE A 256 -11.18 9.68 -10.08
N VAL A 257 -10.08 10.02 -9.41
CA VAL A 257 -9.07 10.96 -9.93
C VAL A 257 -8.44 10.41 -11.21
N ALA A 258 -7.99 9.16 -11.19
CA ALA A 258 -7.34 8.51 -12.33
C ALA A 258 -8.28 8.37 -13.54
N ALA A 259 -9.56 8.01 -13.31
CA ALA A 259 -10.57 7.89 -14.35
C ALA A 259 -10.85 9.23 -15.05
N ASN A 260 -10.92 10.32 -14.27
CA ASN A 260 -11.10 11.68 -14.82
C ASN A 260 -9.90 12.12 -15.67
N LEU A 261 -8.67 11.88 -15.19
CA LEU A 261 -7.45 12.19 -15.94
C LEU A 261 -7.37 11.43 -17.27
N ALA A 262 -7.74 10.16 -17.25
CA ALA A 262 -7.72 9.29 -18.44
C ALA A 262 -8.99 9.44 -19.30
N ARG A 263 -9.96 10.28 -18.91
CA ARG A 263 -11.25 10.45 -19.57
C ARG A 263 -11.99 9.12 -19.80
N SER A 264 -11.97 8.25 -18.80
CA SER A 264 -12.54 6.90 -18.85
C SER A 264 -13.81 6.79 -17.99
N LYS A 265 -14.63 5.76 -18.25
CA LYS A 265 -15.83 5.50 -17.43
C LYS A 265 -15.43 5.01 -16.04
N MET A 266 -15.89 5.71 -15.00
CA MET A 266 -15.62 5.44 -13.58
C MET A 266 -15.88 3.98 -13.21
N THR A 267 -17.05 3.43 -13.55
CA THR A 267 -17.43 2.04 -13.21
C THR A 267 -16.50 1.00 -13.83
N GLN A 268 -16.08 1.19 -15.08
CA GLN A 268 -15.15 0.27 -15.75
C GLN A 268 -13.77 0.33 -15.12
N THR A 269 -13.31 1.55 -14.79
CA THR A 269 -12.03 1.76 -14.12
C THR A 269 -12.02 1.16 -12.73
N ALA A 270 -13.11 1.33 -11.96
CA ALA A 270 -13.23 0.78 -10.62
C ALA A 270 -13.23 -0.75 -10.60
N LEU A 271 -13.99 -1.38 -11.50
CA LEU A 271 -14.00 -2.84 -11.61
C LEU A 271 -12.63 -3.41 -12.03
N GLU A 272 -11.92 -2.72 -12.93
CA GLU A 272 -10.58 -3.14 -13.32
C GLU A 272 -9.58 -2.90 -12.18
N ALA A 273 -9.69 -1.81 -11.44
CA ALA A 273 -8.85 -1.53 -10.27
C ALA A 273 -9.02 -2.59 -9.18
N LEU A 274 -10.26 -3.03 -8.90
CA LEU A 274 -10.52 -4.13 -7.95
C LEU A 274 -9.84 -5.43 -8.36
N LYS A 275 -9.85 -5.78 -9.65
CA LYS A 275 -9.17 -6.97 -10.16
C LYS A 275 -7.66 -6.89 -9.97
N ILE A 276 -7.06 -5.73 -10.28
CA ILE A 276 -5.62 -5.49 -10.12
C ILE A 276 -5.23 -5.50 -8.65
N ALA A 277 -6.06 -4.92 -7.79
CA ALA A 277 -5.82 -4.80 -6.35
C ALA A 277 -6.16 -6.07 -5.55
N LEU A 278 -6.71 -7.12 -6.18
CA LEU A 278 -7.08 -8.35 -5.47
C LEU A 278 -5.96 -8.91 -4.58
N PRO A 279 -4.68 -8.96 -5.00
CA PRO A 279 -3.58 -9.38 -4.14
C PRO A 279 -3.44 -8.51 -2.88
N ALA A 280 -3.70 -7.21 -2.98
CA ALA A 280 -3.62 -6.31 -1.85
C ALA A 280 -4.70 -6.57 -0.78
N TYR A 281 -5.88 -7.05 -1.19
CA TYR A 281 -6.94 -7.46 -0.24
C TYR A 281 -6.64 -8.81 0.41
N LEU A 282 -5.94 -9.70 -0.29
CA LEU A 282 -5.59 -11.02 0.22
C LEU A 282 -4.41 -10.99 1.20
N LEU A 283 -3.41 -10.15 0.95
CA LEU A 283 -2.20 -10.07 1.77
C LEU A 283 -2.45 -9.83 3.26
N PRO A 284 -3.29 -8.84 3.68
CA PRO A 284 -3.56 -8.64 5.10
C PRO A 284 -4.32 -9.80 5.74
N VAL A 285 -5.13 -10.52 4.96
CA VAL A 285 -5.75 -11.76 5.45
C VAL A 285 -4.68 -12.81 5.71
N VAL A 286 -3.78 -13.02 4.75
CA VAL A 286 -2.71 -14.04 4.88
C VAL A 286 -1.81 -13.76 6.07
N PHE A 287 -1.34 -12.53 6.29
CA PHE A 287 -0.43 -12.28 7.40
C PHE A 287 -1.12 -12.26 8.79
N LEU A 288 -2.45 -12.17 8.86
CA LEU A 288 -3.15 -12.41 10.13
C LEU A 288 -3.17 -13.90 10.51
N TYR A 289 -3.28 -14.79 9.53
CA TYR A 289 -3.17 -16.25 9.76
C TYR A 289 -1.73 -16.68 9.94
N GLN A 290 -0.82 -16.10 9.18
CA GLN A 290 0.60 -16.45 9.14
C GLN A 290 1.48 -15.23 9.39
N PRO A 291 1.68 -14.83 10.65
CA PRO A 291 2.49 -13.66 11.01
C PRO A 291 3.96 -13.76 10.55
N ALA A 292 4.42 -14.94 10.20
CA ALA A 292 5.73 -15.13 9.57
C ALA A 292 5.89 -14.33 8.27
N LEU A 293 4.80 -14.03 7.53
CA LEU A 293 4.86 -13.21 6.33
C LEU A 293 5.31 -11.75 6.60
N ILE A 294 5.11 -11.27 7.82
CA ILE A 294 5.58 -9.96 8.30
C ILE A 294 6.82 -10.06 9.20
N GLY A 295 7.55 -11.17 9.11
CA GLY A 295 8.80 -11.35 9.83
C GLY A 295 8.65 -11.86 11.28
N LEU A 296 7.44 -12.21 11.72
CA LEU A 296 7.19 -12.76 13.06
C LEU A 296 7.24 -14.30 13.02
N GLY A 297 8.45 -14.86 13.04
CA GLY A 297 8.65 -16.31 13.01
C GLY A 297 10.10 -16.71 12.77
N THR A 298 10.35 -18.00 12.61
CA THR A 298 11.67 -18.52 12.24
C THR A 298 11.97 -18.24 10.77
N TRP A 299 13.24 -18.16 10.40
CA TRP A 299 13.66 -17.93 9.01
C TRP A 299 13.09 -18.97 8.03
N ALA A 300 12.92 -20.21 8.47
CA ALA A 300 12.34 -21.29 7.65
C ALA A 300 10.84 -21.00 7.38
N GLU A 301 10.10 -20.59 8.39
CA GLU A 301 8.68 -20.21 8.26
C GLU A 301 8.52 -18.97 7.38
N ILE A 302 9.33 -17.92 7.60
CA ILE A 302 9.31 -16.70 6.80
C ILE A 302 9.51 -17.03 5.32
N LEU A 303 10.54 -17.79 4.98
CA LEU A 303 10.82 -18.18 3.59
C LEU A 303 9.74 -19.11 3.03
N GLY A 304 9.28 -20.08 3.80
CA GLY A 304 8.24 -21.03 3.38
C GLY A 304 6.92 -20.33 3.08
N PHE A 305 6.40 -19.53 4.01
CA PHE A 305 5.13 -18.82 3.83
C PHE A 305 5.23 -17.70 2.77
N THR A 306 6.38 -17.02 2.68
CA THR A 306 6.59 -16.00 1.64
C THR A 306 6.58 -16.63 0.25
N THR A 307 7.27 -17.74 0.03
CA THR A 307 7.31 -18.43 -1.28
C THR A 307 5.96 -19.01 -1.66
N ALA A 308 5.24 -19.61 -0.72
CA ALA A 308 3.91 -20.14 -0.95
C ALA A 308 2.91 -19.02 -1.28
N THR A 309 2.90 -17.94 -0.49
CA THR A 309 2.05 -16.77 -0.73
C THR A 309 2.39 -16.11 -2.07
N ALA A 310 3.68 -15.93 -2.38
CA ALA A 310 4.12 -15.40 -3.67
C ALA A 310 3.58 -16.24 -4.83
N THR A 311 3.75 -17.55 -4.76
CA THR A 311 3.26 -18.47 -5.80
C THR A 311 1.75 -18.35 -5.99
N GLY A 312 0.99 -18.35 -4.90
CA GLY A 312 -0.47 -18.21 -4.96
C GLY A 312 -0.92 -16.88 -5.58
N LEU A 313 -0.37 -15.77 -5.11
CA LEU A 313 -0.72 -14.44 -5.60
C LEU A 313 -0.31 -14.21 -7.06
N LEU A 314 0.88 -14.66 -7.46
CA LEU A 314 1.37 -14.52 -8.84
C LEU A 314 0.55 -15.37 -9.81
N LEU A 315 0.10 -16.56 -9.42
CA LEU A 315 -0.81 -17.39 -10.21
C LEU A 315 -2.18 -16.70 -10.38
N VAL A 316 -2.72 -16.12 -9.32
CA VAL A 316 -3.98 -15.35 -9.39
C VAL A 316 -3.81 -14.13 -10.31
N ALA A 317 -2.75 -13.36 -10.14
CA ALA A 317 -2.46 -12.19 -10.97
C ALA A 317 -2.26 -12.55 -12.44
N TYR A 318 -1.54 -13.64 -12.73
CA TYR A 318 -1.39 -14.20 -14.06
C TYR A 318 -2.74 -14.58 -14.67
N GLY A 319 -3.57 -15.30 -13.92
CA GLY A 319 -4.88 -15.72 -14.38
C GLY A 319 -5.78 -14.56 -14.74
N ILE A 320 -5.86 -13.54 -13.88
CA ILE A 320 -6.68 -12.34 -14.10
C ILE A 320 -6.12 -11.52 -15.27
N GLY A 321 -4.80 -11.28 -15.31
CA GLY A 321 -4.16 -10.51 -16.37
C GLY A 321 -4.33 -11.15 -17.74
N SER A 322 -4.16 -12.46 -17.82
CA SER A 322 -4.33 -13.22 -19.06
C SER A 322 -5.78 -13.21 -19.57
N GLN A 323 -6.77 -13.31 -18.67
CA GLN A 323 -8.18 -13.22 -19.06
C GLN A 323 -8.60 -11.81 -19.52
N SER A 324 -7.92 -10.77 -19.04
CA SER A 324 -8.12 -9.39 -19.50
C SER A 324 -7.60 -9.15 -20.92
N ASN A 325 -6.78 -10.05 -21.47
CA ASN A 325 -6.21 -9.96 -22.79
C ASN A 325 -7.05 -10.74 -23.82
N LYS A 326 -7.88 -10.03 -24.59
CA LYS A 326 -8.81 -10.63 -25.58
C LYS A 326 -8.14 -11.35 -26.75
N ALA A 327 -6.85 -11.14 -26.99
CA ALA A 327 -6.12 -11.68 -28.14
C ALA A 327 -5.35 -12.99 -27.86
N MET A 328 -5.58 -13.61 -26.69
CA MET A 328 -4.91 -14.87 -26.33
C MET A 328 -5.52 -16.07 -27.08
N THR A 329 -4.66 -17.03 -27.45
CA THR A 329 -5.09 -18.28 -28.11
C THR A 329 -5.87 -19.19 -27.15
N SER A 330 -6.73 -20.07 -27.70
CA SER A 330 -7.58 -20.99 -26.95
C SER A 330 -6.82 -21.80 -25.88
N ARG A 331 -5.58 -22.23 -26.19
CA ARG A 331 -4.76 -23.04 -25.28
C ARG A 331 -4.25 -22.23 -24.07
N SER A 332 -3.88 -20.97 -24.25
CA SER A 332 -3.44 -20.08 -23.17
C SER A 332 -4.60 -19.65 -22.26
N HIS A 333 -5.83 -19.56 -22.80
CA HIS A 333 -7.03 -19.34 -22.00
C HIS A 333 -7.34 -20.48 -21.02
N LEU A 334 -7.04 -21.73 -21.39
CA LEU A 334 -7.22 -22.87 -20.49
C LEU A 334 -6.29 -22.76 -19.27
N TRP A 335 -5.00 -22.49 -19.50
CA TRP A 335 -4.03 -22.32 -18.41
C TRP A 335 -4.35 -21.12 -17.52
N SER A 336 -4.82 -20.01 -18.07
CA SER A 336 -5.18 -18.84 -17.26
C SER A 336 -6.44 -19.09 -16.40
N ARG A 337 -7.38 -19.91 -16.90
CA ARG A 337 -8.56 -20.34 -16.11
C ARG A 337 -8.18 -21.28 -14.98
N MET A 338 -7.17 -22.13 -15.16
CA MET A 338 -6.68 -23.04 -14.12
C MET A 338 -5.78 -22.32 -13.11
N ALA A 339 -5.09 -21.25 -13.49
CA ALA A 339 -4.17 -20.54 -12.62
C ALA A 339 -4.87 -19.87 -11.41
N ILE A 340 -6.09 -19.34 -11.60
CA ILE A 340 -6.86 -18.74 -10.50
C ILE A 340 -7.21 -19.78 -9.42
N PRO A 341 -7.87 -20.91 -9.72
CA PRO A 341 -8.18 -21.90 -8.70
C PRO A 341 -6.93 -22.55 -8.09
N LEU A 342 -5.87 -22.76 -8.87
CA LEU A 342 -4.60 -23.27 -8.33
C LEU A 342 -3.96 -22.26 -7.36
N GLY A 343 -3.90 -20.99 -7.73
CA GLY A 343 -3.38 -19.94 -6.85
C GLY A 343 -4.23 -19.79 -5.58
N SER A 344 -5.55 -19.84 -5.71
CA SER A 344 -6.46 -19.82 -4.57
C SER A 344 -6.30 -21.06 -3.66
N ALA A 345 -6.09 -22.24 -4.23
CA ALA A 345 -5.84 -23.45 -3.46
C ALA A 345 -4.51 -23.39 -2.67
N VAL A 346 -3.45 -22.82 -3.27
CA VAL A 346 -2.18 -22.56 -2.57
C VAL A 346 -2.39 -21.60 -1.41
N LEU A 347 -3.12 -20.51 -1.63
CA LEU A 347 -3.42 -19.52 -0.57
C LEU A 347 -4.27 -20.13 0.55
N LEU A 348 -5.28 -20.92 0.21
CA LEU A 348 -6.08 -21.65 1.20
C LEU A 348 -5.23 -22.65 1.98
N GLY A 349 -4.26 -23.33 1.33
CA GLY A 349 -3.30 -24.18 2.00
C GLY A 349 -2.44 -23.40 3.01
N VAL A 350 -2.01 -22.19 2.68
CA VAL A 350 -1.28 -21.30 3.61
C VAL A 350 -2.16 -20.89 4.80
N LEU A 351 -3.46 -20.66 4.59
CA LEU A 351 -4.39 -20.27 5.66
C LEU A 351 -4.78 -21.44 6.57
N SER A 352 -4.60 -22.69 6.13
CA SER A 352 -4.98 -23.89 6.88
C SER A 352 -3.84 -24.47 7.74
N LEU A 353 -2.61 -24.01 7.55
CA LEU A 353 -1.42 -24.38 8.34
C LEU A 353 -1.27 -23.47 9.56
#